data_804cfb44bc61edd5e9c163f82594fb60
#
_entry.id   804cfb44bc61edd5e9c163f82594fb60
#
_cell.length_a   1.000
_cell.length_b   1.000
_cell.length_c   1.000
_cell.angle_alpha   90.00
_cell.angle_beta   90.00
_cell.angle_gamma   90.00
#
_symmetry.space_group_name_H-M   'P 1'
#
loop_
_entity.id
_entity.type
_entity.pdbx_description
1 polymer ?
#
loop_
_entity_poly.entity_id
_entity_poly.type
_entity_poly.pdbx_seq_one_letter_code
_entity_poly.pdbx_strand_id
1 'polypeptide(L)'
;MAEFTSAEKVNIGYENEYSTDAMTGGPDKRRQLYYQLIQSMKKAESVDIIVSFLMESGVRMLLKELEYTLKRGAKIRILTGNYLGITQPSALYLIKRKLGDRVDLRFYCEKGRSFHPKSYIFHYTDHSELYIGSSNISRSALTSGIEWNYRFSSQKDPENYKEFFRTFEDLFVNHSIIIDDKELKRYSQNWHRPAVAKDLDRYDFAQSETNDTKIKPLYEPRGAQIEALCALEDTRAEGAQKALIQAATGIGKTFLAAFDSKKYEKVLFVAHREEILKQAAVSFQNVRNSKDYGFFMGAEKCTDKPLIFASVASLGKPEYLNEKYFASDYFDYVVIDEFHHAVNDQYRRIVEYFRPQFLLGLTATPERMDGKNIYEICDYNVPYEISLKDGINKGMLVPFHYYGIYDETDYTKLHIVKGKYAEEELNRTYIGNAYRHELIYKYYCKYGSR
;
A
#
# COMPACT_ATOMS: atom_id res chain seq x y z
N MET A 1 -21.09 16.85 45.60
CA MET A 1 -21.02 18.05 44.75
C MET A 1 -19.83 18.85 45.23
N ALA A 2 -18.75 18.82 44.49
CA ALA A 2 -17.61 19.70 44.69
C ALA A 2 -17.21 20.21 43.30
N GLU A 3 -17.39 21.52 43.18
CA GLU A 3 -17.11 22.31 41.99
C GLU A 3 -15.61 22.29 41.66
N PHE A 4 -15.29 22.00 40.41
CA PHE A 4 -13.94 22.24 39.87
C PHE A 4 -13.92 23.59 39.17
N THR A 5 -13.29 24.56 39.82
CA THR A 5 -13.03 25.90 39.30
C THR A 5 -11.84 25.93 38.37
N SER A 6 -12.06 26.63 37.25
CA SER A 6 -11.22 27.42 36.35
C SER A 6 -9.75 27.10 36.13
N ALA A 7 -9.48 26.96 34.85
CA ALA A 7 -8.25 27.11 34.06
C ALA A 7 -7.12 27.94 34.67
N GLU A 8 -5.99 27.28 34.97
CA GLU A 8 -4.66 27.89 34.95
C GLU A 8 -3.96 27.61 33.64
N LYS A 9 -3.52 28.65 32.94
CA LYS A 9 -2.65 28.58 31.77
C LYS A 9 -1.30 28.02 32.20
N VAL A 10 -1.03 26.78 31.87
CA VAL A 10 0.29 26.15 32.08
C VAL A 10 1.22 26.58 30.96
N ASN A 11 2.25 27.31 31.35
CA ASN A 11 3.41 27.68 30.55
C ASN A 11 4.19 26.40 30.19
N ILE A 12 4.30 26.04 28.89
CA ILE A 12 4.95 24.83 28.44
C ILE A 12 6.46 25.07 28.38
N GLY A 13 7.13 24.93 29.51
CA GLY A 13 8.57 24.72 29.59
C GLY A 13 8.91 23.27 29.21
N TYR A 14 10.00 23.06 28.50
CA TYR A 14 10.44 21.76 27.95
C TYR A 14 11.03 20.78 29.00
N GLU A 15 10.58 20.78 30.22
CA GLU A 15 10.88 19.83 31.27
C GLU A 15 9.59 19.24 31.83
N ASN A 16 8.99 18.30 31.12
CA ASN A 16 7.88 17.54 31.65
C ASN A 16 8.39 16.18 32.14
N GLU A 17 8.64 16.08 33.42
CA GLU A 17 8.53 14.82 34.15
C GLU A 17 7.09 14.31 33.98
N TYR A 18 6.96 13.06 33.53
CA TYR A 18 5.67 12.41 33.35
C TYR A 18 4.95 12.33 34.69
N SER A 19 3.72 12.84 34.77
CA SER A 19 2.96 12.85 36.02
C SER A 19 2.54 11.46 36.51
N THR A 20 2.65 10.42 35.65
CA THR A 20 2.32 9.03 36.00
C THR A 20 3.05 8.04 35.09
N ASP A 21 3.40 6.88 35.64
CA ASP A 21 3.97 5.73 34.90
C ASP A 21 2.87 4.86 34.25
N ALA A 22 1.59 5.13 34.52
CA ALA A 22 0.45 4.42 33.96
C ALA A 22 -0.15 5.16 32.76
N MET A 23 -0.33 4.46 31.64
CA MET A 23 -0.97 4.95 30.43
C MET A 23 -2.23 4.13 30.17
N THR A 24 -3.40 4.80 30.15
CA THR A 24 -4.70 4.13 30.06
C THR A 24 -5.45 4.44 28.76
N GLY A 25 -4.78 5.10 27.79
CA GLY A 25 -5.39 5.50 26.53
C GLY A 25 -6.38 6.65 26.67
N GLY A 26 -7.26 6.81 25.68
CA GLY A 26 -8.28 7.84 25.65
C GLY A 26 -7.83 9.17 25.01
N PRO A 27 -8.66 10.24 25.12
CA PRO A 27 -8.42 11.49 24.41
C PRO A 27 -7.25 12.33 24.94
N ASP A 28 -6.88 12.13 26.22
CA ASP A 28 -5.72 12.84 26.79
C ASP A 28 -4.42 12.26 26.27
N LYS A 29 -3.68 13.07 25.49
CA LYS A 29 -2.40 12.69 24.90
C LYS A 29 -1.37 12.16 25.90
N ARG A 30 -1.39 12.66 27.12
CA ARG A 30 -0.47 12.22 28.19
C ARG A 30 -0.70 10.77 28.60
N ARG A 31 -1.91 10.26 28.40
CA ARG A 31 -2.31 8.87 28.69
C ARG A 31 -2.13 7.92 27.50
N GLN A 32 -1.78 8.45 26.33
CA GLN A 32 -1.55 7.67 25.11
C GLN A 32 -0.13 7.16 25.05
N LEU A 33 0.04 5.87 24.81
CA LEU A 33 1.36 5.25 24.70
C LEU A 33 2.23 5.90 23.61
N TYR A 34 1.64 6.29 22.50
CA TYR A 34 2.30 6.93 21.37
C TYR A 34 3.22 8.08 21.78
N TYR A 35 2.70 9.03 22.55
CA TYR A 35 3.46 10.21 22.94
C TYR A 35 4.61 9.88 23.91
N GLN A 36 4.43 8.86 24.74
CA GLN A 36 5.47 8.39 25.65
C GLN A 36 6.60 7.71 24.86
N LEU A 37 6.27 6.81 23.94
CA LEU A 37 7.25 6.15 23.07
C LEU A 37 8.08 7.14 22.27
N ILE A 38 7.46 8.19 21.70
CA ILE A 38 8.18 9.24 20.96
C ILE A 38 9.20 9.96 21.85
N GLN A 39 8.85 10.27 23.08
CA GLN A 39 9.78 10.94 23.99
C GLN A 39 10.95 10.05 24.34
N SER A 40 10.71 8.77 24.61
CA SER A 40 11.77 7.80 24.87
C SER A 40 12.67 7.55 23.66
N MET A 41 12.08 7.41 22.46
CA MET A 41 12.82 7.25 21.19
C MET A 41 13.78 8.41 20.90
N LYS A 42 13.42 9.64 21.26
CA LYS A 42 14.28 10.82 21.04
C LYS A 42 15.57 10.80 21.83
N LYS A 43 15.63 10.06 22.91
CA LYS A 43 16.76 10.06 23.86
C LYS A 43 17.52 8.73 23.88
N ALA A 44 16.85 7.61 23.55
CA ALA A 44 17.44 6.28 23.67
C ALA A 44 18.63 6.04 22.72
N GLU A 45 19.63 5.29 23.20
CA GLU A 45 20.79 4.80 22.44
C GLU A 45 20.49 3.48 21.72
N SER A 46 19.53 2.71 22.25
CA SER A 46 18.95 1.56 21.55
C SER A 46 17.52 1.32 21.96
N VAL A 47 16.75 0.68 21.07
CA VAL A 47 15.32 0.41 21.23
C VAL A 47 15.04 -1.03 20.88
N ASP A 48 14.40 -1.75 21.80
CA ASP A 48 13.92 -3.11 21.60
C ASP A 48 12.39 -3.14 21.68
N ILE A 49 11.77 -3.71 20.68
CA ILE A 49 10.31 -3.80 20.58
C ILE A 49 9.92 -5.27 20.45
N ILE A 50 9.02 -5.72 21.30
CA ILE A 50 8.41 -7.04 21.20
C ILE A 50 6.88 -6.89 21.22
N VAL A 51 6.24 -7.26 20.12
CA VAL A 51 4.78 -7.13 19.95
C VAL A 51 4.18 -8.33 19.23
N SER A 52 2.96 -8.68 19.58
CA SER A 52 2.28 -9.85 19.01
C SER A 52 1.99 -9.71 17.53
N PHE A 53 1.73 -8.49 17.08
CA PHE A 53 1.48 -8.15 15.68
C PHE A 53 1.78 -6.69 15.34
N LEU A 54 1.96 -6.45 14.05
CA LEU A 54 2.18 -5.14 13.44
C LEU A 54 1.07 -4.82 12.44
N MET A 55 0.43 -3.66 12.58
CA MET A 55 -0.48 -3.10 11.57
C MET A 55 0.17 -1.93 10.84
N GLU A 56 -0.13 -1.77 9.57
CA GLU A 56 0.38 -0.68 8.72
C GLU A 56 0.12 0.69 9.35
N SER A 57 -1.07 0.88 9.92
CA SER A 57 -1.49 2.13 10.57
C SER A 57 -0.58 2.54 11.72
N GLY A 58 -0.20 1.60 12.60
CA GLY A 58 0.67 1.85 13.74
C GLY A 58 2.13 2.07 13.32
N VAL A 59 2.62 1.26 12.37
CA VAL A 59 3.97 1.43 11.83
C VAL A 59 4.13 2.81 11.19
N ARG A 60 3.15 3.28 10.40
CA ARG A 60 3.19 4.64 9.82
C ARG A 60 3.33 5.74 10.86
N MET A 61 2.67 5.59 11.98
CA MET A 61 2.76 6.58 13.06
C MET A 61 4.15 6.67 13.67
N LEU A 62 4.82 5.52 13.87
CA LEU A 62 6.13 5.46 14.49
C LEU A 62 7.30 5.68 13.51
N LEU A 63 7.07 5.54 12.21
CA LEU A 63 8.10 5.45 11.19
C LEU A 63 9.07 6.64 11.20
N LYS A 64 8.54 7.86 11.31
CA LYS A 64 9.35 9.09 11.34
C LYS A 64 10.30 9.13 12.54
N GLU A 65 9.80 8.72 13.70
CA GLU A 65 10.59 8.73 14.93
C GLU A 65 11.60 7.58 14.97
N LEU A 66 11.25 6.42 14.45
CA LEU A 66 12.21 5.32 14.25
C LEU A 66 13.33 5.73 13.28
N GLU A 67 12.99 6.39 12.18
CA GLU A 67 13.99 6.92 11.23
C GLU A 67 14.91 7.96 11.89
N TYR A 68 14.35 8.87 12.68
CA TYR A 68 15.12 9.86 13.44
C TYR A 68 16.06 9.20 14.45
N THR A 69 15.56 8.19 15.18
CA THR A 69 16.31 7.41 16.16
C THR A 69 17.54 6.72 15.51
N LEU A 70 17.32 6.09 14.34
CA LEU A 70 18.41 5.49 13.55
C LEU A 70 19.42 6.51 13.03
N LYS A 71 18.97 7.70 12.62
CA LYS A 71 19.86 8.80 12.15
C LYS A 71 20.79 9.30 13.26
N ARG A 72 20.38 9.20 14.52
CA ARG A 72 21.23 9.49 15.69
C ARG A 72 22.25 8.39 16.00
N GLY A 73 22.25 7.27 15.27
CA GLY A 73 23.14 6.14 15.49
C GLY A 73 22.60 5.07 16.46
N ALA A 74 21.37 5.22 16.94
CA ALA A 74 20.76 4.25 17.82
C ALA A 74 20.46 2.92 17.10
N LYS A 75 20.53 1.81 17.80
CA LYS A 75 20.16 0.48 17.30
C LYS A 75 18.69 0.19 17.56
N ILE A 76 18.02 -0.46 16.62
CA ILE A 76 16.62 -0.85 16.77
C ILE A 76 16.46 -2.33 16.45
N ARG A 77 15.85 -3.09 17.37
CA ARG A 77 15.47 -4.49 17.20
C ARG A 77 13.96 -4.62 17.35
N ILE A 78 13.32 -5.36 16.47
CA ILE A 78 11.87 -5.58 16.51
C ILE A 78 11.60 -7.09 16.40
N LEU A 79 11.00 -7.66 17.43
CA LEU A 79 10.48 -9.02 17.44
C LEU A 79 8.96 -8.97 17.35
N THR A 80 8.41 -9.58 16.31
CA THR A 80 6.97 -9.70 16.14
C THR A 80 6.55 -11.13 15.85
N GLY A 81 5.28 -11.42 15.97
CA GLY A 81 4.71 -12.71 15.60
C GLY A 81 3.62 -12.55 14.55
N ASN A 82 3.06 -13.67 14.16
CA ASN A 82 1.85 -13.71 13.34
C ASN A 82 0.64 -14.18 14.18
N TYR A 83 0.44 -13.54 15.32
CA TYR A 83 -0.68 -13.88 16.20
C TYR A 83 -2.01 -13.69 15.48
N LEU A 84 -2.77 -14.77 15.37
CA LEU A 84 -4.04 -14.84 14.64
C LEU A 84 -3.98 -14.35 13.18
N GLY A 85 -2.81 -14.32 12.56
CA GLY A 85 -2.64 -13.82 11.19
C GLY A 85 -2.74 -12.30 11.03
N ILE A 86 -2.67 -11.52 12.12
CA ILE A 86 -2.97 -10.08 12.11
C ILE A 86 -1.81 -9.25 11.55
N THR A 87 -0.55 -9.67 11.72
CA THR A 87 0.60 -8.92 11.19
C THR A 87 0.46 -8.70 9.69
N GLN A 88 0.37 -7.43 9.29
CA GLN A 88 0.16 -7.06 7.88
C GLN A 88 1.49 -7.07 7.11
N PRO A 89 1.58 -7.74 5.95
CA PRO A 89 2.77 -7.69 5.11
C PRO A 89 3.20 -6.26 4.77
N SER A 90 2.26 -5.38 4.48
CA SER A 90 2.53 -3.96 4.20
C SER A 90 3.23 -3.23 5.35
N ALA A 91 2.97 -3.60 6.60
CA ALA A 91 3.67 -3.06 7.77
C ALA A 91 5.15 -3.45 7.77
N LEU A 92 5.46 -4.72 7.46
CA LEU A 92 6.83 -5.23 7.37
C LEU A 92 7.58 -4.61 6.19
N TYR A 93 6.95 -4.52 5.02
CA TYR A 93 7.51 -3.83 3.85
C TYR A 93 7.81 -2.36 4.12
N LEU A 94 6.95 -1.65 4.86
CA LEU A 94 7.20 -0.27 5.27
C LEU A 94 8.46 -0.13 6.12
N ILE A 95 8.64 -1.01 7.10
CA ILE A 95 9.84 -1.02 7.95
C ILE A 95 11.08 -1.26 7.08
N LYS A 96 11.09 -2.33 6.29
CA LYS A 96 12.23 -2.68 5.41
C LYS A 96 12.56 -1.55 4.42
N ARG A 97 11.55 -1.02 3.73
CA ARG A 97 11.75 0.02 2.71
C ARG A 97 12.27 1.34 3.28
N LYS A 98 11.78 1.76 4.46
CA LYS A 98 12.10 3.07 5.04
C LYS A 98 13.32 3.04 5.94
N LEU A 99 13.51 1.96 6.66
CA LEU A 99 14.55 1.83 7.67
C LEU A 99 15.71 0.94 7.19
N GLY A 100 15.46 0.07 6.21
CA GLY A 100 16.45 -0.85 5.64
C GLY A 100 16.98 -1.85 6.65
N ASP A 101 18.18 -2.37 6.42
CA ASP A 101 18.86 -3.33 7.31
C ASP A 101 19.42 -2.70 8.59
N ARG A 102 19.14 -1.42 8.82
CA ARG A 102 19.48 -0.74 10.09
C ARG A 102 18.57 -1.17 11.25
N VAL A 103 17.45 -1.85 10.95
CA VAL A 103 16.57 -2.47 11.94
C VAL A 103 16.70 -3.98 11.86
N ASP A 104 17.05 -4.63 12.98
CA ASP A 104 16.98 -6.09 13.08
C ASP A 104 15.51 -6.49 13.34
N LEU A 105 14.83 -6.87 12.26
CA LEU A 105 13.42 -7.24 12.27
C LEU A 105 13.27 -8.75 12.19
N ARG A 106 12.61 -9.35 13.19
CA ARG A 106 12.47 -10.80 13.30
C ARG A 106 11.06 -11.26 13.56
N PHE A 107 10.77 -12.48 13.10
CA PHE A 107 9.56 -13.23 13.45
C PHE A 107 9.86 -14.26 14.53
N TYR A 108 8.99 -14.33 15.54
CA TYR A 108 8.93 -15.45 16.46
C TYR A 108 8.51 -16.73 15.70
N CYS A 109 9.26 -17.82 15.86
CA CYS A 109 9.15 -19.02 15.03
C CYS A 109 8.86 -20.32 15.80
N GLU A 110 8.76 -20.31 17.13
CA GLU A 110 8.49 -21.53 17.90
C GLU A 110 7.06 -22.01 17.69
N LYS A 111 6.91 -23.29 17.34
CA LYS A 111 5.62 -23.91 17.12
C LYS A 111 4.98 -24.38 18.42
N GLY A 112 3.65 -24.27 18.50
CA GLY A 112 2.88 -24.81 19.62
C GLY A 112 2.84 -23.92 20.86
N ARG A 113 3.52 -22.76 20.83
CA ARG A 113 3.49 -21.78 21.92
C ARG A 113 2.89 -20.47 21.43
N SER A 114 1.89 -19.97 22.15
CA SER A 114 1.26 -18.69 21.84
C SER A 114 2.24 -17.53 22.07
N PHE A 115 2.35 -16.62 21.11
CA PHE A 115 3.18 -15.42 21.18
C PHE A 115 2.30 -14.17 21.28
N HIS A 116 2.18 -13.61 22.49
CA HIS A 116 1.30 -12.48 22.76
C HIS A 116 1.90 -11.36 23.63
N PRO A 117 3.24 -11.13 23.64
CA PRO A 117 3.84 -10.03 24.39
C PRO A 117 3.59 -8.69 23.74
N LYS A 118 3.63 -7.60 24.53
CA LYS A 118 3.67 -6.22 24.08
C LYS A 118 4.54 -5.45 25.06
N SER A 119 5.76 -5.14 24.63
CA SER A 119 6.71 -4.40 25.43
C SER A 119 7.64 -3.57 24.54
N TYR A 120 8.05 -2.43 25.06
CA TYR A 120 8.95 -1.49 24.42
C TYR A 120 10.04 -1.13 25.41
N ILE A 121 11.29 -1.41 25.07
CA ILE A 121 12.45 -1.22 25.95
C ILE A 121 13.35 -0.15 25.33
N PHE A 122 13.69 0.83 26.12
CA PHE A 122 14.55 1.95 25.73
C PHE A 122 15.79 1.93 26.61
N HIS A 123 16.95 1.88 25.99
CA HIS A 123 18.24 1.87 26.68
C HIS A 123 18.88 3.25 26.55
N TYR A 124 19.25 3.81 27.68
CA TYR A 124 19.99 5.07 27.82
C TYR A 124 21.38 4.80 28.36
N THR A 125 22.23 5.81 28.44
CA THR A 125 23.60 5.69 28.92
C THR A 125 23.67 5.15 30.35
N ASP A 126 22.74 5.52 31.23
CA ASP A 126 22.79 5.25 32.68
C ASP A 126 21.67 4.33 33.21
N HIS A 127 20.63 4.13 32.42
CA HIS A 127 19.49 3.29 32.81
C HIS A 127 18.73 2.76 31.56
N SER A 128 17.70 2.00 31.82
CA SER A 128 16.75 1.57 30.79
C SER A 128 15.32 1.76 31.30
N GLU A 129 14.41 2.06 30.36
CA GLU A 129 12.96 2.10 30.62
C GLU A 129 12.28 0.97 29.87
N LEU A 130 11.28 0.37 30.49
CA LEU A 130 10.46 -0.67 29.89
C LEU A 130 8.99 -0.30 30.04
N TYR A 131 8.29 -0.29 28.91
CA TYR A 131 6.84 -0.17 28.82
C TYR A 131 6.24 -1.54 28.55
N ILE A 132 5.31 -1.98 29.38
CA ILE A 132 4.61 -3.26 29.24
C ILE A 132 3.13 -3.06 29.36
N GLY A 133 2.33 -3.77 28.56
CA GLY A 133 0.89 -3.67 28.61
C GLY A 133 0.15 -4.40 27.53
N SER A 134 -0.97 -3.84 27.11
CA SER A 134 -1.86 -4.44 26.12
C SER A 134 -1.65 -3.93 24.67
N SER A 135 -0.87 -2.85 24.48
CA SER A 135 -0.77 -2.15 23.19
C SER A 135 0.16 -2.84 22.19
N ASN A 136 -0.39 -3.33 21.10
CA ASN A 136 0.36 -3.68 19.88
C ASN A 136 0.65 -2.43 19.02
N ILE A 137 1.38 -2.59 17.93
CA ILE A 137 1.62 -1.51 16.97
C ILE A 137 0.44 -1.42 15.99
N SER A 138 -0.65 -0.78 16.44
CA SER A 138 -1.78 -0.30 15.65
C SER A 138 -2.09 1.14 16.03
N ARG A 139 -2.79 1.88 15.16
CA ARG A 139 -3.16 3.28 15.46
C ARG A 139 -3.98 3.37 16.73
N SER A 140 -5.05 2.58 16.83
CA SER A 140 -5.96 2.59 17.98
C SER A 140 -5.23 2.26 19.28
N ALA A 141 -4.41 1.21 19.30
CA ALA A 141 -3.68 0.79 20.49
C ALA A 141 -2.62 1.80 20.94
N LEU A 142 -2.02 2.53 20.02
CA LEU A 142 -1.02 3.54 20.36
C LEU A 142 -1.63 4.88 20.79
N THR A 143 -2.91 5.15 20.46
CA THR A 143 -3.55 6.47 20.71
C THR A 143 -4.77 6.38 21.63
N SER A 144 -5.96 6.52 21.09
CA SER A 144 -7.22 6.72 21.83
C SER A 144 -7.93 5.43 22.23
N GLY A 145 -7.44 4.26 21.81
CA GLY A 145 -7.94 2.97 22.29
C GLY A 145 -7.78 2.86 23.81
N ILE A 146 -8.68 2.09 24.41
CA ILE A 146 -8.57 1.79 25.85
C ILE A 146 -7.55 0.68 26.01
N GLU A 147 -6.33 1.07 26.29
CA GLU A 147 -5.18 0.20 26.47
C GLU A 147 -4.47 0.55 27.77
N TRP A 148 -4.06 -0.46 28.50
CA TRP A 148 -3.34 -0.26 29.74
C TRP A 148 -1.89 -0.61 29.57
N ASN A 149 -1.02 0.37 29.81
CA ASN A 149 0.41 0.19 29.80
C ASN A 149 1.03 0.79 31.05
N TYR A 150 2.12 0.21 31.51
CA TYR A 150 2.87 0.66 32.66
C TYR A 150 4.34 0.80 32.31
N ARG A 151 4.96 1.89 32.74
CA ARG A 151 6.40 2.15 32.58
C ARG A 151 7.14 1.91 33.89
N PHE A 152 8.26 1.25 33.84
CA PHE A 152 9.21 1.19 34.95
C PHE A 152 10.64 1.26 34.43
N SER A 153 11.59 1.55 35.29
CA SER A 153 13.01 1.66 34.94
C SER A 153 13.86 0.63 35.66
N SER A 154 15.01 0.31 35.04
CA SER A 154 16.00 -0.57 35.61
C SER A 154 16.60 -0.08 36.94
N GLN A 155 16.51 1.21 37.25
CA GLN A 155 16.93 1.80 38.50
C GLN A 155 15.91 1.61 39.62
N LYS A 156 14.62 1.74 39.30
CA LYS A 156 13.54 1.61 40.28
C LYS A 156 13.17 0.16 40.60
N ASP A 157 13.23 -0.70 39.57
CA ASP A 157 12.85 -2.11 39.68
C ASP A 157 13.84 -3.01 38.86
N PRO A 158 15.06 -3.18 39.35
CA PRO A 158 16.12 -3.87 38.61
C PRO A 158 15.83 -5.35 38.39
N GLU A 159 15.19 -6.04 39.33
CA GLU A 159 14.96 -7.47 39.21
C GLU A 159 13.91 -7.81 38.15
N ASN A 160 12.78 -7.12 38.15
CA ASN A 160 11.76 -7.32 37.13
C ASN A 160 12.27 -6.86 35.75
N TYR A 161 13.04 -5.75 35.68
CA TYR A 161 13.67 -5.35 34.43
C TYR A 161 14.58 -6.44 33.87
N LYS A 162 15.45 -7.03 34.67
CA LYS A 162 16.36 -8.12 34.25
C LYS A 162 15.59 -9.32 33.70
N GLU A 163 14.51 -9.72 34.36
CA GLU A 163 13.70 -10.86 33.93
C GLU A 163 13.06 -10.62 32.57
N PHE A 164 12.42 -9.45 32.34
CA PHE A 164 11.83 -9.11 31.06
C PHE A 164 12.89 -8.99 29.97
N PHE A 165 14.00 -8.32 30.24
CA PHE A 165 15.06 -8.14 29.25
C PHE A 165 15.74 -9.47 28.89
N ARG A 166 16.02 -10.32 29.85
CA ARG A 166 16.56 -11.66 29.65
C ARG A 166 15.60 -12.51 28.77
N THR A 167 14.32 -12.46 29.06
CA THR A 167 13.31 -13.15 28.25
C THR A 167 13.25 -12.59 26.83
N PHE A 168 13.33 -11.28 26.66
CA PHE A 168 13.43 -10.68 25.32
C PHE A 168 14.66 -11.19 24.57
N GLU A 169 15.84 -11.19 25.18
CA GLU A 169 17.08 -11.67 24.56
C GLU A 169 16.96 -13.14 24.14
N ASP A 170 16.42 -14.00 25.00
CA ASP A 170 16.23 -15.42 24.69
C ASP A 170 15.28 -15.61 23.49
N LEU A 171 14.13 -14.95 23.50
CA LEU A 171 13.15 -15.02 22.41
C LEU A 171 13.73 -14.45 21.11
N PHE A 172 14.48 -13.36 21.18
CA PHE A 172 15.04 -12.69 20.02
C PHE A 172 16.16 -13.50 19.39
N VAL A 173 17.06 -14.09 20.19
CA VAL A 173 18.22 -14.81 19.68
C VAL A 173 17.89 -16.26 19.33
N ASN A 174 17.17 -16.97 20.22
CA ASN A 174 17.03 -18.42 20.14
C ASN A 174 15.69 -18.87 19.50
N HIS A 175 14.65 -18.02 19.53
CA HIS A 175 13.29 -18.39 19.13
C HIS A 175 12.73 -17.53 18.00
N SER A 176 13.59 -16.88 17.21
CA SER A 176 13.18 -16.03 16.10
C SER A 176 13.98 -16.28 14.84
N ILE A 177 13.41 -15.86 13.70
CA ILE A 177 14.06 -15.82 12.39
C ILE A 177 14.12 -14.39 11.88
N ILE A 178 15.19 -14.07 11.18
CA ILE A 178 15.34 -12.77 10.51
C ILE A 178 14.32 -12.69 9.37
N ILE A 179 13.62 -11.55 9.27
CA ILE A 179 12.75 -11.26 8.15
C ILE A 179 13.58 -10.62 7.04
N ASP A 180 14.21 -11.46 6.22
CA ASP A 180 14.84 -11.05 4.98
C ASP A 180 13.80 -10.87 3.85
N ASP A 181 14.22 -10.45 2.66
CA ASP A 181 13.32 -10.18 1.53
C ASP A 181 12.64 -11.46 1.05
N LYS A 182 13.32 -12.60 1.12
CA LYS A 182 12.78 -13.91 0.76
C LYS A 182 11.67 -14.35 1.72
N GLU A 183 11.93 -14.24 3.03
CA GLU A 183 10.94 -14.56 4.05
C GLU A 183 9.74 -13.61 4.00
N LEU A 184 9.99 -12.32 3.78
CA LEU A 184 8.94 -11.32 3.64
C LEU A 184 8.05 -11.59 2.41
N LYS A 185 8.64 -11.91 1.26
CA LYS A 185 7.92 -12.30 0.05
C LYS A 185 7.09 -13.57 0.28
N ARG A 186 7.69 -14.60 0.91
CA ARG A 186 6.99 -15.84 1.26
C ARG A 186 5.82 -15.57 2.21
N TYR A 187 6.02 -14.75 3.22
CA TYR A 187 4.98 -14.37 4.16
C TYR A 187 3.82 -13.64 3.46
N SER A 188 4.13 -12.63 2.64
CA SER A 188 3.11 -11.88 1.90
C SER A 188 2.29 -12.74 0.96
N GLN A 189 2.90 -13.67 0.23
CA GLN A 189 2.20 -14.57 -0.69
C GLN A 189 1.21 -15.50 0.03
N ASN A 190 1.54 -15.95 1.24
CA ASN A 190 0.72 -16.87 2.01
C ASN A 190 -0.25 -16.15 2.99
N TRP A 191 -0.13 -14.85 3.14
CA TRP A 191 -0.94 -14.10 4.10
C TRP A 191 -2.37 -13.90 3.59
N HIS A 192 -3.33 -14.22 4.47
CA HIS A 192 -4.75 -13.97 4.27
C HIS A 192 -5.24 -13.11 5.43
N ARG A 193 -6.05 -12.11 5.11
CA ARG A 193 -6.59 -11.22 6.13
C ARG A 193 -7.54 -12.00 7.06
N PRO A 194 -7.25 -12.08 8.36
CA PRO A 194 -8.14 -12.78 9.30
C PRO A 194 -9.43 -11.98 9.53
N ALA A 195 -10.52 -12.68 9.88
CA ALA A 195 -11.81 -12.04 10.14
C ALA A 195 -11.73 -10.97 11.24
N VAL A 196 -10.97 -11.25 12.31
CA VAL A 196 -10.76 -10.32 13.43
C VAL A 196 -10.07 -9.02 13.03
N ALA A 197 -9.28 -9.01 11.96
CA ALA A 197 -8.63 -7.79 11.49
C ALA A 197 -9.62 -6.76 10.91
N LYS A 198 -10.82 -7.17 10.50
CA LYS A 198 -11.86 -6.25 10.03
C LYS A 198 -12.34 -5.30 11.12
N ASP A 199 -12.46 -5.80 12.34
CA ASP A 199 -12.89 -4.98 13.48
C ASP A 199 -11.76 -4.06 13.93
N LEU A 200 -10.53 -4.54 13.98
CA LEU A 200 -9.35 -3.72 14.28
C LEU A 200 -9.19 -2.55 13.30
N ASP A 201 -9.34 -2.80 11.98
CA ASP A 201 -9.27 -1.74 10.99
C ASP A 201 -10.40 -0.72 11.14
N ARG A 202 -11.62 -1.15 11.49
CA ARG A 202 -12.74 -0.23 11.73
C ARG A 202 -12.40 0.77 12.84
N TYR A 203 -11.79 0.31 13.94
CA TYR A 203 -11.34 1.20 15.02
C TYR A 203 -10.22 2.13 14.57
N ASP A 204 -9.29 1.65 13.77
CA ASP A 204 -8.19 2.46 13.22
C ASP A 204 -8.67 3.54 12.24
N PHE A 205 -9.69 3.25 11.41
CA PHE A 205 -10.26 4.21 10.46
C PHE A 205 -11.17 5.25 11.13
N ALA A 206 -12.01 4.86 12.08
CA ALA A 206 -12.92 5.77 12.75
C ALA A 206 -12.19 6.94 13.45
N GLN A 207 -10.95 6.73 13.85
CA GLN A 207 -10.13 7.77 14.49
C GLN A 207 -9.40 8.69 13.50
N SER A 208 -9.30 8.32 12.23
CA SER A 208 -8.69 9.19 11.22
C SER A 208 -9.60 10.34 10.79
N GLU A 209 -10.92 10.24 11.02
CA GLU A 209 -11.92 11.25 10.64
C GLU A 209 -12.10 12.37 11.68
N THR A 210 -11.66 12.16 12.93
CA THR A 210 -11.87 13.12 14.03
C THR A 210 -10.80 14.20 14.19
N ASN A 211 -9.69 14.11 13.43
CA ASN A 211 -8.63 15.13 13.44
C ASN A 211 -8.77 16.08 12.23
N ASP A 212 -9.82 16.88 12.24
CA ASP A 212 -10.10 17.92 11.27
C ASP A 212 -9.17 19.13 11.43
N THR A 213 -7.98 19.02 10.88
CA THR A 213 -7.27 20.18 10.33
C THR A 213 -7.30 20.03 8.82
N LYS A 214 -7.76 21.08 8.10
CA LYS A 214 -7.87 21.19 6.63
C LYS A 214 -6.53 21.07 5.91
N ILE A 215 -5.72 20.08 6.26
CA ILE A 215 -4.53 19.70 5.54
C ILE A 215 -4.99 18.73 4.44
N LYS A 216 -4.78 19.08 3.16
CA LYS A 216 -5.02 18.16 2.05
C LYS A 216 -4.41 16.81 2.41
N PRO A 217 -5.17 15.70 2.32
CA PRO A 217 -4.63 14.39 2.67
C PRO A 217 -3.38 14.13 1.82
N LEU A 218 -2.27 13.85 2.46
CA LEU A 218 -1.08 13.43 1.78
C LEU A 218 -1.37 12.04 1.19
N TYR A 219 -1.35 11.93 -0.14
CA TYR A 219 -1.52 10.64 -0.79
C TYR A 219 -0.30 9.75 -0.53
N GLU A 220 -0.52 8.62 0.09
CA GLU A 220 0.52 7.63 0.40
C GLU A 220 0.14 6.26 -0.14
N PRO A 221 1.13 5.46 -0.60
CA PRO A 221 0.87 4.10 -1.06
C PRO A 221 0.37 3.23 0.09
N ARG A 222 -0.55 2.28 -0.18
CA ARG A 222 -1.19 1.41 0.83
C ARG A 222 -1.20 -0.04 0.38
N GLY A 223 -1.14 -0.96 1.34
CA GLY A 223 -1.30 -2.39 1.09
C GLY A 223 -0.43 -2.90 -0.07
N ALA A 224 -1.06 -3.49 -1.08
CA ALA A 224 -0.38 -4.01 -2.29
C ALA A 224 0.50 -2.97 -3.02
N GLN A 225 0.17 -1.67 -2.94
CA GLN A 225 1.00 -0.65 -3.58
C GLN A 225 2.37 -0.54 -2.91
N ILE A 226 2.45 -0.73 -1.59
CA ILE A 226 3.73 -0.73 -0.86
C ILE A 226 4.57 -1.92 -1.31
N GLU A 227 3.96 -3.11 -1.34
CA GLU A 227 4.61 -4.35 -1.77
C GLU A 227 5.14 -4.23 -3.21
N ALA A 228 4.30 -3.75 -4.13
CA ALA A 228 4.65 -3.58 -5.53
C ALA A 228 5.75 -2.51 -5.75
N LEU A 229 5.72 -1.40 -5.00
CA LEU A 229 6.77 -0.38 -5.07
C LEU A 229 8.12 -0.91 -4.57
N CYS A 230 8.14 -1.73 -3.52
CA CYS A 230 9.36 -2.40 -3.08
C CYS A 230 9.88 -3.33 -4.17
N ALA A 231 9.03 -4.19 -4.72
CA ALA A 231 9.42 -5.11 -5.78
C ALA A 231 9.97 -4.39 -7.03
N LEU A 232 9.42 -3.21 -7.39
CA LEU A 232 9.93 -2.38 -8.47
C LEU A 232 11.29 -1.75 -8.13
N GLU A 233 11.54 -1.41 -6.87
CA GLU A 233 12.85 -0.90 -6.42
C GLU A 233 13.93 -1.98 -6.51
N ASP A 234 13.63 -3.19 -6.03
CA ASP A 234 14.54 -4.34 -6.09
C ASP A 234 14.86 -4.69 -7.54
N THR A 235 13.85 -4.75 -8.40
CA THR A 235 13.98 -5.00 -9.84
C THR A 235 14.92 -4.00 -10.53
N ARG A 236 14.81 -2.72 -10.20
CA ARG A 236 15.74 -1.70 -10.73
C ARG A 236 17.15 -1.82 -10.17
N ALA A 237 17.28 -2.20 -8.90
CA ALA A 237 18.58 -2.46 -8.28
C ALA A 237 19.31 -3.65 -8.93
N GLU A 238 18.57 -4.63 -9.43
CA GLU A 238 19.07 -5.75 -10.24
C GLU A 238 19.43 -5.34 -11.68
N GLY A 239 19.20 -4.08 -12.08
CA GLY A 239 19.57 -3.52 -13.38
C GLY A 239 18.49 -3.63 -14.46
N ALA A 240 17.28 -4.08 -14.14
CA ALA A 240 16.19 -4.15 -15.10
C ALA A 240 15.68 -2.76 -15.49
N GLN A 241 15.42 -2.56 -16.78
CA GLN A 241 14.88 -1.33 -17.34
C GLN A 241 13.39 -1.41 -17.68
N LYS A 242 12.79 -2.58 -17.54
CA LYS A 242 11.37 -2.83 -17.82
C LYS A 242 10.77 -3.74 -16.76
N ALA A 243 9.50 -3.53 -16.45
CA ALA A 243 8.75 -4.44 -15.59
C ALA A 243 7.26 -4.44 -15.93
N LEU A 244 6.60 -5.55 -15.62
CA LEU A 244 5.16 -5.71 -15.69
C LEU A 244 4.60 -5.90 -14.29
N ILE A 245 3.68 -5.04 -13.89
CA ILE A 245 2.86 -5.25 -12.69
C ILE A 245 1.53 -5.86 -13.11
N GLN A 246 1.28 -7.05 -12.60
CA GLN A 246 0.03 -7.76 -12.79
C GLN A 246 -0.83 -7.59 -11.54
N ALA A 247 -1.86 -6.77 -11.60
CA ALA A 247 -2.72 -6.52 -10.45
C ALA A 247 -4.19 -6.36 -10.85
N ALA A 248 -5.07 -7.03 -10.11
CA ALA A 248 -6.51 -6.98 -10.32
C ALA A 248 -7.05 -5.55 -10.37
N THR A 249 -8.16 -5.36 -11.07
CA THR A 249 -8.88 -4.07 -11.10
C THR A 249 -9.31 -3.69 -9.68
N GLY A 250 -9.16 -2.42 -9.32
CA GLY A 250 -9.49 -1.90 -7.99
C GLY A 250 -8.30 -1.85 -7.00
N ILE A 251 -7.18 -2.52 -7.27
CA ILE A 251 -5.96 -2.46 -6.43
C ILE A 251 -5.29 -1.08 -6.45
N GLY A 252 -5.61 -0.26 -7.46
CA GLY A 252 -5.05 1.10 -7.58
C GLY A 252 -3.76 1.15 -8.38
N LYS A 253 -3.68 0.43 -9.51
CA LYS A 253 -2.53 0.42 -10.45
C LYS A 253 -2.10 1.82 -10.89
N THR A 254 -3.05 2.70 -11.21
CA THR A 254 -2.77 4.08 -11.64
C THR A 254 -2.08 4.89 -10.53
N PHE A 255 -2.54 4.74 -9.28
CA PHE A 255 -1.88 5.36 -8.12
C PHE A 255 -0.49 4.77 -7.89
N LEU A 256 -0.31 3.46 -8.06
CA LEU A 256 1.00 2.81 -7.99
C LEU A 256 1.98 3.47 -8.96
N ALA A 257 1.60 3.61 -10.24
CA ALA A 257 2.41 4.28 -11.24
C ALA A 257 2.69 5.74 -10.90
N ALA A 258 1.69 6.45 -10.36
CA ALA A 258 1.86 7.83 -9.91
C ALA A 258 2.87 7.94 -8.75
N PHE A 259 2.84 7.03 -7.78
CA PHE A 259 3.83 6.99 -6.69
C PHE A 259 5.23 6.67 -7.20
N ASP A 260 5.36 5.68 -8.06
CA ASP A 260 6.65 5.29 -8.65
C ASP A 260 7.25 6.39 -9.52
N SER A 261 6.39 7.14 -10.24
CA SER A 261 6.80 8.24 -11.12
C SER A 261 7.48 9.41 -10.40
N LYS A 262 7.39 9.52 -9.06
CA LYS A 262 8.02 10.61 -8.29
C LYS A 262 9.54 10.69 -8.44
N LYS A 263 10.17 9.60 -8.85
CA LYS A 263 11.62 9.49 -9.03
C LYS A 263 12.12 10.12 -10.34
N TYR A 264 11.18 10.39 -11.26
CA TYR A 264 11.47 10.80 -12.63
C TYR A 264 10.92 12.18 -12.93
N GLU A 265 11.64 12.93 -13.76
CA GLU A 265 11.24 14.28 -14.15
C GLU A 265 10.22 14.22 -15.29
N LYS A 266 10.59 13.57 -16.40
CA LYS A 266 9.76 13.47 -17.62
C LYS A 266 9.05 12.13 -17.71
N VAL A 267 7.73 12.16 -17.68
CA VAL A 267 6.88 10.96 -17.56
C VAL A 267 5.85 10.92 -18.68
N LEU A 268 5.73 9.76 -19.34
CA LEU A 268 4.67 9.45 -20.29
C LEU A 268 3.75 8.38 -19.71
N PHE A 269 2.45 8.67 -19.69
CA PHE A 269 1.42 7.71 -19.36
C PHE A 269 0.55 7.44 -20.59
N VAL A 270 0.46 6.18 -21.01
CA VAL A 270 -0.23 5.76 -22.24
C VAL A 270 -1.42 4.86 -21.90
N ALA A 271 -2.59 5.18 -22.45
CA ALA A 271 -3.79 4.35 -22.34
C ALA A 271 -4.64 4.46 -23.62
N HIS A 272 -5.61 3.55 -23.77
CA HIS A 272 -6.44 3.49 -24.98
C HIS A 272 -7.69 4.40 -24.94
N ARG A 273 -8.17 4.78 -23.74
CA ARG A 273 -9.39 5.63 -23.58
C ARG A 273 -9.05 6.98 -22.96
N GLU A 274 -9.66 8.03 -23.48
CA GLU A 274 -9.46 9.39 -22.98
C GLU A 274 -9.94 9.58 -21.53
N GLU A 275 -11.01 8.88 -21.12
CA GLU A 275 -11.51 8.93 -19.75
C GLU A 275 -10.48 8.39 -18.76
N ILE A 276 -9.78 7.30 -19.13
CA ILE A 276 -8.70 6.72 -18.29
C ILE A 276 -7.56 7.71 -18.17
N LEU A 277 -7.17 8.39 -19.26
CA LEU A 277 -6.11 9.40 -19.24
C LEU A 277 -6.45 10.58 -18.33
N LYS A 278 -7.70 11.08 -18.37
CA LYS A 278 -8.17 12.16 -17.51
C LYS A 278 -8.18 11.74 -16.02
N GLN A 279 -8.62 10.52 -15.72
CA GLN A 279 -8.57 9.97 -14.35
C GLN A 279 -7.14 9.76 -13.87
N ALA A 280 -6.25 9.26 -14.74
CA ALA A 280 -4.85 9.11 -14.42
C ALA A 280 -4.19 10.46 -14.13
N ALA A 281 -4.47 11.50 -14.93
CA ALA A 281 -3.96 12.84 -14.71
C ALA A 281 -4.32 13.37 -13.31
N VAL A 282 -5.55 13.19 -12.86
CA VAL A 282 -5.99 13.57 -11.51
C VAL A 282 -5.21 12.77 -10.44
N SER A 283 -5.02 11.47 -10.64
CA SER A 283 -4.28 10.63 -9.71
C SER A 283 -2.81 11.07 -9.59
N PHE A 284 -2.15 11.34 -10.72
CA PHE A 284 -0.77 11.84 -10.76
C PHE A 284 -0.66 13.25 -10.16
N GLN A 285 -1.60 14.15 -10.47
CA GLN A 285 -1.67 15.48 -9.86
C GLN A 285 -1.72 15.38 -8.33
N ASN A 286 -2.57 14.53 -7.80
CA ASN A 286 -2.74 14.36 -6.36
C ASN A 286 -1.47 13.80 -5.71
N VAL A 287 -0.84 12.79 -6.33
CA VAL A 287 0.34 12.12 -5.81
C VAL A 287 1.60 12.99 -5.93
N ARG A 288 1.81 13.65 -7.07
CA ARG A 288 2.97 14.51 -7.32
C ARG A 288 2.78 15.93 -6.77
N ASN A 289 1.57 16.30 -6.36
CA ASN A 289 1.18 17.65 -5.95
C ASN A 289 1.55 18.73 -7.00
N SER A 290 1.36 18.41 -8.28
CA SER A 290 1.68 19.28 -9.41
C SER A 290 0.59 19.22 -10.46
N LYS A 291 0.25 20.36 -11.05
CA LYS A 291 -0.67 20.51 -12.19
C LYS A 291 0.06 20.65 -13.51
N ASP A 292 1.37 20.46 -13.54
CA ASP A 292 2.20 20.63 -14.72
C ASP A 292 2.17 19.35 -15.58
N TYR A 293 1.06 19.17 -16.27
CA TYR A 293 0.84 18.05 -17.18
C TYR A 293 0.07 18.50 -18.44
N GLY A 294 0.14 17.70 -19.49
CA GLY A 294 -0.57 17.93 -20.74
C GLY A 294 -1.11 16.62 -21.33
N PHE A 295 -1.99 16.77 -22.32
CA PHE A 295 -2.57 15.64 -23.03
C PHE A 295 -2.06 15.58 -24.47
N PHE A 296 -1.84 14.34 -24.95
CA PHE A 296 -1.56 14.03 -26.35
C PHE A 296 -2.64 13.09 -26.88
N MET A 297 -3.85 13.62 -27.08
CA MET A 297 -5.02 12.87 -27.50
C MET A 297 -5.97 13.72 -28.35
N GLY A 298 -6.81 13.11 -29.20
CA GLY A 298 -7.76 13.83 -30.04
C GLY A 298 -7.12 15.00 -30.81
N ALA A 299 -7.62 16.21 -30.61
CA ALA A 299 -7.09 17.45 -31.18
C ALA A 299 -5.93 18.04 -30.35
N GLU A 300 -5.80 17.69 -29.08
CA GLU A 300 -4.77 18.19 -28.20
C GLU A 300 -3.45 17.44 -28.40
N LYS A 301 -2.35 18.17 -28.64
CA LYS A 301 -1.01 17.63 -28.92
C LYS A 301 0.04 18.39 -28.10
N CYS A 302 -0.08 18.34 -26.78
CA CYS A 302 0.86 18.94 -25.84
C CYS A 302 2.21 18.21 -25.89
N THR A 303 3.31 18.97 -26.00
CA THR A 303 4.68 18.42 -26.05
C THR A 303 5.66 19.11 -25.10
N ASP A 304 5.22 20.17 -24.42
CA ASP A 304 6.07 21.06 -23.61
C ASP A 304 5.96 20.80 -22.09
N LYS A 305 5.17 19.78 -21.69
CA LYS A 305 4.97 19.45 -20.27
C LYS A 305 5.82 18.26 -19.83
N PRO A 306 6.29 18.26 -18.59
CA PRO A 306 7.08 17.14 -18.06
C PRO A 306 6.27 15.86 -17.88
N LEU A 307 4.95 15.97 -17.73
CA LEU A 307 4.06 14.82 -17.59
C LEU A 307 3.02 14.82 -18.71
N ILE A 308 3.09 13.84 -19.59
CA ILE A 308 2.21 13.70 -20.76
C ILE A 308 1.32 12.47 -20.60
N PHE A 309 0.01 12.68 -20.80
CA PHE A 309 -1.00 11.63 -20.90
C PHE A 309 -1.39 11.44 -22.36
N ALA A 310 -1.00 10.33 -22.96
CA ALA A 310 -1.17 10.10 -24.39
C ALA A 310 -2.15 8.96 -24.71
N SER A 311 -3.07 9.19 -25.66
CA SER A 311 -3.85 8.08 -26.18
C SER A 311 -3.03 7.31 -27.21
N VAL A 312 -3.14 5.96 -27.15
CA VAL A 312 -2.53 5.08 -28.14
C VAL A 312 -2.97 5.42 -29.56
N ALA A 313 -4.25 5.73 -29.73
CA ALA A 313 -4.81 6.11 -31.03
C ALA A 313 -4.19 7.38 -31.63
N SER A 314 -3.69 8.29 -30.79
CA SER A 314 -2.96 9.49 -31.25
C SER A 314 -1.46 9.20 -31.35
N LEU A 315 -0.79 8.91 -30.24
CA LEU A 315 0.67 8.81 -30.18
C LEU A 315 1.23 7.62 -30.98
N GLY A 316 0.47 6.50 -31.08
CA GLY A 316 0.89 5.30 -31.82
C GLY A 316 0.87 5.43 -33.36
N LYS A 317 0.56 6.60 -33.90
CA LYS A 317 0.65 6.86 -35.34
C LYS A 317 2.09 7.20 -35.72
N PRO A 318 2.62 6.67 -36.83
CA PRO A 318 4.01 6.91 -37.27
C PRO A 318 4.38 8.39 -37.39
N GLU A 319 3.42 9.22 -37.76
CA GLU A 319 3.60 10.68 -37.94
C GLU A 319 3.95 11.44 -36.65
N TYR A 320 3.71 10.85 -35.48
CA TYR A 320 3.99 11.48 -34.18
C TYR A 320 5.20 10.89 -33.45
N LEU A 321 5.71 9.74 -33.91
CA LEU A 321 6.88 9.08 -33.34
C LEU A 321 8.16 9.54 -34.06
N ASN A 322 8.55 10.78 -33.83
CA ASN A 322 9.76 11.42 -34.38
C ASN A 322 10.20 12.61 -33.52
N GLU A 323 11.41 13.09 -33.77
CA GLU A 323 12.05 14.16 -32.97
C GLU A 323 11.33 15.52 -33.00
N LYS A 324 10.43 15.76 -33.98
CA LYS A 324 9.63 16.98 -34.04
C LYS A 324 8.67 17.08 -32.87
N TYR A 325 8.17 15.94 -32.38
CA TYR A 325 7.25 15.87 -31.24
C TYR A 325 8.00 15.49 -29.97
N PHE A 326 8.67 14.34 -29.98
CA PHE A 326 9.45 13.86 -28.85
C PHE A 326 10.67 13.08 -29.36
N ALA A 327 11.86 13.39 -28.85
CA ALA A 327 13.02 12.54 -29.06
C ALA A 327 12.80 11.15 -28.42
N SER A 328 13.45 10.13 -28.92
CA SER A 328 13.25 8.75 -28.41
C SER A 328 13.63 8.58 -26.94
N ASP A 329 14.52 9.41 -26.43
CA ASP A 329 15.00 9.45 -25.04
C ASP A 329 14.37 10.59 -24.22
N TYR A 330 13.32 11.25 -24.75
CA TYR A 330 12.71 12.41 -24.09
C TYR A 330 12.13 12.09 -22.72
N PHE A 331 11.50 10.91 -22.56
CA PHE A 331 10.86 10.50 -21.31
C PHE A 331 11.79 9.62 -20.46
N ASP A 332 11.94 9.95 -19.18
CA ASP A 332 12.67 9.12 -18.22
C ASP A 332 11.87 7.88 -17.85
N TYR A 333 10.55 8.01 -17.82
CA TYR A 333 9.63 6.98 -17.36
C TYR A 333 8.43 6.86 -18.28
N VAL A 334 8.17 5.66 -18.76
CA VAL A 334 7.02 5.35 -19.62
C VAL A 334 6.13 4.33 -18.93
N VAL A 335 4.87 4.67 -18.75
CA VAL A 335 3.83 3.78 -18.21
C VAL A 335 2.87 3.40 -19.31
N ILE A 336 2.66 2.12 -19.52
CA ILE A 336 1.67 1.59 -20.46
C ILE A 336 0.56 0.90 -19.65
N ASP A 337 -0.62 1.51 -19.62
CA ASP A 337 -1.79 0.91 -19.00
C ASP A 337 -2.47 -0.09 -19.93
N GLU A 338 -3.15 -1.09 -19.34
CA GLU A 338 -3.71 -2.23 -20.06
C GLU A 338 -2.67 -2.90 -20.98
N PHE A 339 -1.52 -3.23 -20.41
CA PHE A 339 -0.34 -3.72 -21.12
C PHE A 339 -0.58 -5.00 -21.94
N HIS A 340 -1.65 -5.75 -21.66
CA HIS A 340 -2.07 -6.88 -22.49
C HIS A 340 -2.39 -6.49 -23.93
N HIS A 341 -2.56 -5.21 -24.25
CA HIS A 341 -2.66 -4.69 -25.61
C HIS A 341 -1.31 -4.34 -26.24
N ALA A 342 -0.19 -4.41 -25.52
CA ALA A 342 1.14 -3.98 -26.00
C ALA A 342 1.67 -4.72 -27.23
N VAL A 343 1.12 -5.88 -27.56
CA VAL A 343 1.42 -6.62 -28.79
C VAL A 343 0.70 -6.09 -30.03
N ASN A 344 -0.25 -5.17 -29.89
CA ASN A 344 -0.90 -4.51 -31.03
C ASN A 344 0.03 -3.48 -31.66
N ASP A 345 -0.02 -3.31 -32.97
CA ASP A 345 0.92 -2.50 -33.73
C ASP A 345 1.10 -1.06 -33.21
N GLN A 346 0.02 -0.41 -32.76
CA GLN A 346 0.10 0.96 -32.25
C GLN A 346 0.85 1.05 -30.91
N TYR A 347 0.58 0.13 -29.97
CA TYR A 347 1.28 0.06 -28.72
C TYR A 347 2.74 -0.32 -28.93
N ARG A 348 2.98 -1.33 -29.78
CA ARG A 348 4.31 -1.83 -30.11
C ARG A 348 5.21 -0.73 -30.64
N ARG A 349 4.72 0.10 -31.58
CA ARG A 349 5.45 1.25 -32.09
C ARG A 349 5.86 2.23 -31.00
N ILE A 350 5.00 2.50 -30.02
CA ILE A 350 5.32 3.39 -28.88
C ILE A 350 6.44 2.79 -28.03
N VAL A 351 6.31 1.50 -27.69
CA VAL A 351 7.30 0.78 -26.83
C VAL A 351 8.65 0.65 -27.54
N GLU A 352 8.67 0.44 -28.87
CA GLU A 352 9.89 0.31 -29.66
C GLU A 352 10.55 1.67 -29.95
N TYR A 353 9.78 2.75 -30.00
CA TYR A 353 10.30 4.09 -30.27
C TYR A 353 10.98 4.72 -29.05
N PHE A 354 10.31 4.72 -27.90
CA PHE A 354 10.84 5.37 -26.70
C PHE A 354 11.86 4.49 -25.98
N ARG A 355 12.91 5.13 -25.46
CA ARG A 355 14.01 4.52 -24.70
C ARG A 355 14.10 5.16 -23.32
N PRO A 356 13.10 4.95 -22.45
CA PRO A 356 13.10 5.52 -21.12
C PRO A 356 14.16 4.85 -20.22
N GLN A 357 14.51 5.49 -19.11
CA GLN A 357 15.29 4.87 -18.05
C GLN A 357 14.52 3.65 -17.47
N PHE A 358 13.18 3.73 -17.43
CA PHE A 358 12.34 2.61 -17.00
C PHE A 358 10.98 2.59 -17.69
N LEU A 359 10.57 1.41 -18.17
CA LEU A 359 9.25 1.16 -18.75
C LEU A 359 8.42 0.30 -17.79
N LEU A 360 7.23 0.78 -17.38
CA LEU A 360 6.29 0.06 -16.55
C LEU A 360 5.05 -0.34 -17.34
N GLY A 361 4.83 -1.63 -17.48
CA GLY A 361 3.55 -2.20 -17.92
C GLY A 361 2.60 -2.42 -16.75
N LEU A 362 1.32 -2.08 -16.91
CA LEU A 362 0.25 -2.35 -15.96
C LEU A 362 -0.82 -3.20 -16.62
N THR A 363 -1.20 -4.31 -16.00
CA THR A 363 -2.33 -5.13 -16.49
C THR A 363 -3.08 -5.79 -15.34
N ALA A 364 -4.37 -6.05 -15.56
CA ALA A 364 -5.16 -6.89 -14.66
C ALA A 364 -5.15 -8.37 -15.13
N THR A 365 -5.05 -8.58 -16.43
CA THR A 365 -5.15 -9.89 -17.09
C THR A 365 -4.03 -10.02 -18.12
N PRO A 366 -2.97 -10.76 -17.81
CA PRO A 366 -1.85 -10.94 -18.74
C PRO A 366 -2.16 -11.94 -19.87
N GLU A 367 -3.06 -12.90 -19.59
CA GLU A 367 -3.41 -13.94 -20.54
C GLU A 367 -4.26 -13.38 -21.68
N ARG A 368 -3.89 -13.73 -22.88
CA ARG A 368 -4.60 -13.41 -24.13
C ARG A 368 -5.01 -14.68 -24.86
N MET A 369 -6.22 -14.66 -25.41
CA MET A 369 -6.74 -15.76 -26.21
C MET A 369 -6.00 -15.93 -27.57
N ASP A 370 -5.22 -14.93 -28.01
CA ASP A 370 -4.48 -14.96 -29.28
C ASP A 370 -3.06 -15.53 -29.17
N GLY A 371 -2.66 -16.02 -28.00
CA GLY A 371 -1.37 -16.68 -27.75
C GLY A 371 -0.13 -15.76 -27.87
N LYS A 372 -0.31 -14.44 -28.07
CA LYS A 372 0.82 -13.50 -28.12
C LYS A 372 1.37 -13.22 -26.73
N ASN A 373 2.69 -13.31 -26.62
CA ASN A 373 3.39 -13.19 -25.34
C ASN A 373 3.73 -11.72 -25.03
N ILE A 374 3.07 -11.15 -24.02
CA ILE A 374 3.36 -9.79 -23.54
C ILE A 374 4.58 -9.74 -22.61
N TYR A 375 4.94 -10.86 -22.01
CA TYR A 375 6.06 -10.94 -21.06
C TYR A 375 7.40 -10.67 -21.73
N GLU A 376 7.56 -11.07 -23.00
CA GLU A 376 8.76 -10.82 -23.80
C GLU A 376 9.07 -9.31 -23.92
N ILE A 377 8.03 -8.47 -24.05
CA ILE A 377 8.19 -7.01 -24.15
C ILE A 377 8.81 -6.41 -22.87
N CYS A 378 8.53 -7.01 -21.73
CA CYS A 378 9.08 -6.63 -20.42
C CYS A 378 10.23 -7.53 -19.95
N ASP A 379 10.90 -8.21 -20.89
CA ASP A 379 12.04 -9.10 -20.62
C ASP A 379 11.71 -10.18 -19.56
N TYR A 380 10.45 -10.65 -19.54
CA TYR A 380 9.87 -11.61 -18.57
C TYR A 380 9.91 -11.12 -17.11
N ASN A 381 10.09 -9.85 -16.89
CA ASN A 381 10.23 -9.27 -15.57
C ASN A 381 8.88 -8.88 -14.97
N VAL A 382 8.33 -9.73 -14.11
CA VAL A 382 7.06 -9.54 -13.39
C VAL A 382 7.32 -9.52 -11.87
N PRO A 383 7.78 -8.38 -11.32
CA PRO A 383 8.19 -8.32 -9.92
C PRO A 383 7.04 -8.47 -8.93
N TYR A 384 5.82 -8.09 -9.33
CA TYR A 384 4.66 -8.19 -8.46
C TYR A 384 3.41 -8.64 -9.19
N GLU A 385 2.73 -9.59 -8.57
CA GLU A 385 1.47 -10.14 -9.04
C GLU A 385 0.46 -10.23 -7.89
N ILE A 386 -0.80 -9.81 -8.13
CA ILE A 386 -1.91 -10.01 -7.23
C ILE A 386 -3.21 -10.25 -8.00
N SER A 387 -3.76 -11.45 -7.84
CA SER A 387 -5.02 -11.83 -8.47
C SER A 387 -6.22 -11.18 -7.78
N LEU A 388 -7.41 -11.22 -8.43
CA LEU A 388 -8.67 -10.79 -7.82
C LEU A 388 -8.96 -11.57 -6.52
N LYS A 389 -8.73 -12.88 -6.54
CA LYS A 389 -8.91 -13.76 -5.36
C LYS A 389 -7.98 -13.35 -4.22
N ASP A 390 -6.72 -13.09 -4.51
CA ASP A 390 -5.75 -12.69 -3.50
C ASP A 390 -6.06 -11.29 -2.96
N GLY A 391 -6.48 -10.37 -3.81
CA GLY A 391 -6.93 -9.04 -3.40
C GLY A 391 -8.13 -9.09 -2.44
N ILE A 392 -9.08 -9.99 -2.69
CA ILE A 392 -10.21 -10.23 -1.79
C ILE A 392 -9.74 -10.90 -0.49
N ASN A 393 -8.93 -11.95 -0.58
CA ASN A 393 -8.41 -12.68 0.58
C ASN A 393 -7.55 -11.80 1.49
N LYS A 394 -6.78 -10.88 0.90
CA LYS A 394 -5.99 -9.87 1.63
C LYS A 394 -6.84 -8.68 2.12
N GLY A 395 -8.12 -8.65 1.81
CA GLY A 395 -9.05 -7.60 2.22
C GLY A 395 -8.81 -6.24 1.54
N MET A 396 -8.11 -6.24 0.43
CA MET A 396 -7.87 -5.05 -0.40
C MET A 396 -9.02 -4.79 -1.35
N LEU A 397 -9.76 -5.83 -1.70
CA LEU A 397 -10.96 -5.79 -2.54
C LEU A 397 -12.16 -6.36 -1.76
N VAL A 398 -13.34 -5.87 -2.10
CA VAL A 398 -14.60 -6.33 -1.50
C VAL A 398 -15.02 -7.65 -2.15
N PRO A 399 -15.41 -8.68 -1.38
CA PRO A 399 -16.00 -9.87 -1.96
C PRO A 399 -17.33 -9.56 -2.63
N PHE A 400 -17.65 -10.31 -3.66
CA PHE A 400 -18.90 -10.17 -4.40
C PHE A 400 -19.55 -11.54 -4.64
N HIS A 401 -20.86 -11.52 -4.86
CA HIS A 401 -21.61 -12.69 -5.32
C HIS A 401 -21.82 -12.58 -6.83
N TYR A 402 -21.45 -13.62 -7.56
CA TYR A 402 -21.67 -13.71 -8.99
C TYR A 402 -22.92 -14.55 -9.27
N TYR A 403 -23.89 -13.98 -9.96
CA TYR A 403 -25.10 -14.66 -10.38
C TYR A 403 -25.13 -14.74 -11.91
N GLY A 404 -24.96 -15.94 -12.44
CA GLY A 404 -25.16 -16.21 -13.86
C GLY A 404 -26.66 -16.31 -14.15
N ILE A 405 -27.19 -15.43 -15.00
CA ILE A 405 -28.59 -15.44 -15.41
C ILE A 405 -28.65 -15.94 -16.85
N TYR A 406 -29.30 -17.07 -17.06
CA TYR A 406 -29.56 -17.59 -18.40
C TYR A 406 -30.67 -16.77 -19.05
N ASP A 407 -30.46 -16.28 -20.27
CA ASP A 407 -31.51 -15.74 -21.12
C ASP A 407 -31.67 -16.60 -22.38
N GLU A 408 -32.88 -16.64 -22.92
CA GLU A 408 -33.26 -17.44 -24.09
C GLU A 408 -32.98 -16.71 -25.41
N THR A 409 -32.13 -15.69 -25.41
CA THR A 409 -31.80 -14.95 -26.64
C THR A 409 -31.11 -15.86 -27.65
N ASP A 410 -31.65 -16.00 -28.82
CA ASP A 410 -31.10 -16.80 -29.91
C ASP A 410 -29.98 -16.04 -30.64
N TYR A 411 -28.74 -16.40 -30.32
CA TYR A 411 -27.54 -15.82 -30.94
C TYR A 411 -27.16 -16.51 -32.27
N THR A 412 -27.80 -17.62 -32.63
CA THR A 412 -27.44 -18.40 -33.84
C THR A 412 -27.74 -17.65 -35.11
N LYS A 413 -28.62 -16.65 -35.06
CA LYS A 413 -29.01 -15.79 -36.18
C LYS A 413 -28.14 -14.56 -36.39
N LEU A 414 -27.15 -14.37 -35.51
CA LEU A 414 -26.26 -13.22 -35.59
C LEU A 414 -25.01 -13.56 -36.39
N HIS A 415 -24.62 -12.65 -37.28
CA HIS A 415 -23.41 -12.78 -38.09
C HIS A 415 -22.14 -12.40 -37.25
N ILE A 416 -21.09 -13.16 -37.45
CA ILE A 416 -19.78 -12.87 -36.85
C ILE A 416 -18.93 -12.15 -37.90
N VAL A 417 -18.56 -10.90 -37.58
CA VAL A 417 -17.66 -10.07 -38.39
C VAL A 417 -16.35 -9.88 -37.62
N LYS A 418 -15.23 -10.33 -38.19
CA LYS A 418 -13.89 -10.24 -37.57
C LYS A 418 -13.85 -10.82 -36.13
N GLY A 419 -14.51 -11.96 -35.89
CA GLY A 419 -14.52 -12.65 -34.60
C GLY A 419 -15.44 -12.02 -33.53
N LYS A 420 -16.28 -11.05 -33.88
CA LYS A 420 -17.29 -10.44 -33.01
C LYS A 420 -18.65 -10.45 -33.70
N TYR A 421 -19.72 -10.51 -32.92
CA TYR A 421 -21.06 -10.33 -33.46
C TYR A 421 -21.21 -8.94 -34.09
N ALA A 422 -21.94 -8.84 -35.20
CA ALA A 422 -22.24 -7.57 -35.83
C ALA A 422 -23.04 -6.67 -34.87
N GLU A 423 -22.49 -5.50 -34.53
CA GLU A 423 -22.99 -4.62 -33.46
C GLU A 423 -24.42 -4.15 -33.71
N GLU A 424 -24.77 -3.86 -34.97
CA GLU A 424 -26.11 -3.46 -35.34
C GLU A 424 -27.16 -4.57 -35.15
N GLU A 425 -26.79 -5.81 -35.46
CA GLU A 425 -27.67 -6.97 -35.26
C GLU A 425 -27.84 -7.27 -33.78
N LEU A 426 -26.74 -7.19 -33.00
CA LEU A 426 -26.78 -7.35 -31.56
C LEU A 426 -27.68 -6.29 -30.90
N ASN A 427 -27.55 -5.05 -31.30
CA ASN A 427 -28.37 -3.95 -30.80
C ASN A 427 -29.87 -4.16 -31.14
N ARG A 428 -30.22 -4.58 -32.35
CA ARG A 428 -31.62 -4.89 -32.72
C ARG A 428 -32.17 -6.03 -31.87
N THR A 429 -31.35 -7.06 -31.58
CA THR A 429 -31.75 -8.22 -30.76
C THR A 429 -32.01 -7.82 -29.31
N TYR A 430 -31.26 -6.84 -28.79
CA TYR A 430 -31.38 -6.44 -27.38
C TYR A 430 -32.43 -5.32 -27.17
N ILE A 431 -32.44 -4.28 -27.98
CA ILE A 431 -33.26 -3.09 -27.78
C ILE A 431 -34.77 -3.40 -27.90
N GLY A 432 -35.18 -4.35 -28.73
CA GLY A 432 -36.57 -4.74 -28.91
C GLY A 432 -37.07 -5.90 -28.04
N ASN A 433 -36.23 -6.45 -27.18
CA ASN A 433 -36.55 -7.68 -26.41
C ASN A 433 -37.15 -7.35 -25.04
N ALA A 434 -38.45 -7.15 -24.97
CA ALA A 434 -39.18 -6.88 -23.73
C ALA A 434 -38.99 -7.96 -22.66
N TYR A 435 -38.99 -9.26 -23.06
CA TYR A 435 -38.75 -10.37 -22.17
C TYR A 435 -37.37 -10.29 -21.48
N ARG A 436 -36.33 -9.96 -22.24
CA ARG A 436 -34.98 -9.77 -21.69
C ARG A 436 -34.92 -8.60 -20.69
N HIS A 437 -35.59 -7.49 -21.00
CA HIS A 437 -35.68 -6.35 -20.09
C HIS A 437 -36.37 -6.70 -18.77
N GLU A 438 -37.47 -7.44 -18.85
CA GLU A 438 -38.20 -7.93 -17.69
C GLU A 438 -37.38 -8.91 -16.87
N LEU A 439 -36.63 -9.81 -17.52
CA LEU A 439 -35.73 -10.76 -16.88
C LEU A 439 -34.61 -10.01 -16.12
N ILE A 440 -33.96 -9.03 -16.76
CA ILE A 440 -32.93 -8.19 -16.14
C ILE A 440 -33.51 -7.47 -14.91
N TYR A 441 -34.66 -6.83 -15.05
CA TYR A 441 -35.32 -6.11 -13.96
C TYR A 441 -35.69 -7.02 -12.79
N LYS A 442 -36.26 -8.20 -13.07
CA LYS A 442 -36.60 -9.22 -12.05
C LYS A 442 -35.38 -9.62 -11.24
N TYR A 443 -34.27 -9.95 -11.88
CA TYR A 443 -33.06 -10.38 -11.20
C TYR A 443 -32.31 -9.23 -10.54
N TYR A 444 -32.35 -8.02 -11.11
CA TYR A 444 -31.87 -6.82 -10.44
C TYR A 444 -32.60 -6.58 -9.12
N CYS A 445 -33.95 -6.67 -9.11
CA CYS A 445 -34.73 -6.53 -7.89
C CYS A 445 -34.46 -7.66 -6.87
N LYS A 446 -34.15 -8.88 -7.35
CA LYS A 446 -33.89 -10.05 -6.49
C LYS A 446 -32.50 -10.01 -5.85
N TYR A 447 -31.49 -9.59 -6.59
CA TYR A 447 -30.08 -9.71 -6.17
C TYR A 447 -29.37 -8.36 -6.04
N GLY A 448 -29.92 -7.28 -6.58
CA GLY A 448 -29.37 -5.94 -6.43
C GLY A 448 -29.47 -5.49 -4.98
N SER A 449 -28.31 -5.33 -4.31
CA SER A 449 -28.24 -4.68 -3.01
C SER A 449 -28.07 -3.18 -3.21
N ARG A 450 -28.77 -2.38 -2.39
CA ARG A 450 -28.58 -0.95 -2.29
C ARG A 450 -27.31 -0.62 -1.52
#